data_cfd88183660581907e5131e661272974
#
_entry.id   cfd88183660581907e5131e661272974
#
_cell.length_a   1.000
_cell.length_b   1.000
_cell.length_c   1.000
_cell.angle_alpha   90.00
_cell.angle_beta   90.00
_cell.angle_gamma   90.00
#
_symmetry.space_group_name_H-M   'P 1'
#
loop_
_entity.id
_entity.type
_entity.pdbx_description
1 polymer ?
#
loop_
_entity_poly.entity_id
_entity_poly.type
_entity_poly.pdbx_seq_one_letter_code
_entity_poly.pdbx_strand_id
1 'polypeptide(L)'
;MKDLAASLASPRVDSSALGATSFDFGGLEMTLAGAALVVLLLLLVVWRKGRPFAAGHVFRASRLSSGNRLFPTQVQITPTAVVHFTPQWFGRVEHSIHIAHVASVRIDTNLLFSDVSIETSGGTSAVACHGHRKRDAVKMKRLIEEYQSAYYTHSCPTSPPTSPPTLSTPTDPADR
;
A
#
# COMPACT_ATOMS: atom_id res chain seq x y z
N MET A 1 -13.91 67.33 80.14
CA MET A 1 -12.62 66.86 79.71
C MET A 1 -12.89 65.63 78.88
N LYS A 2 -13.18 65.81 77.69
CA LYS A 2 -12.37 65.93 76.48
C LYS A 2 -11.70 64.60 76.12
N ASP A 3 -12.22 64.05 75.04
CA ASP A 3 -11.49 63.39 73.99
C ASP A 3 -11.01 61.94 74.26
N LEU A 4 -11.84 61.02 73.94
CA LEU A 4 -11.33 59.72 73.39
C LEU A 4 -12.43 59.06 72.53
N ALA A 5 -12.74 59.75 71.44
CA ALA A 5 -13.41 59.13 70.32
C ALA A 5 -12.34 58.92 69.18
N ALA A 6 -11.61 57.85 69.33
CA ALA A 6 -10.62 57.45 68.33
C ALA A 6 -10.99 56.15 67.69
N SER A 7 -11.49 56.27 66.50
CA SER A 7 -11.09 55.49 65.30
C SER A 7 -11.21 53.97 65.44
N LEU A 8 -12.39 53.45 65.27
CA LEU A 8 -12.60 52.11 64.75
C LEU A 8 -12.57 52.23 63.21
N ALA A 9 -11.40 52.29 62.66
CA ALA A 9 -11.16 52.10 61.17
C ALA A 9 -11.35 50.62 60.89
N SER A 10 -12.49 50.28 60.36
CA SER A 10 -12.72 48.98 59.76
C SER A 10 -11.77 48.78 58.57
N PRO A 11 -11.02 47.70 58.47
CA PRO A 11 -10.26 47.40 57.25
C PRO A 11 -11.25 47.18 56.12
N ARG A 12 -11.18 48.09 55.15
CA ARG A 12 -11.86 47.96 53.87
C ARG A 12 -11.22 46.79 53.15
N VAL A 13 -11.89 45.65 53.15
CA VAL A 13 -11.47 44.50 52.35
C VAL A 13 -11.75 44.88 50.89
N ASP A 14 -10.70 45.19 50.20
CA ASP A 14 -10.75 45.41 48.73
C ASP A 14 -11.12 44.07 48.07
N SER A 15 -12.38 43.93 47.71
CA SER A 15 -12.94 42.79 46.97
C SER A 15 -12.48 42.74 45.50
N SER A 16 -11.48 43.53 45.13
CA SER A 16 -10.98 43.59 43.73
C SER A 16 -9.85 42.60 43.39
N ALA A 17 -9.45 41.70 44.35
CA ALA A 17 -8.38 40.75 44.10
C ALA A 17 -8.85 39.31 43.79
N LEU A 18 -10.15 39.08 43.69
CA LEU A 18 -10.66 37.88 43.05
C LEU A 18 -10.71 38.12 41.53
N GLY A 19 -9.54 38.02 40.90
CA GLY A 19 -9.44 37.87 39.45
C GLY A 19 -10.22 36.61 39.07
N ALA A 20 -11.50 36.81 38.77
CA ALA A 20 -12.29 35.81 38.07
C ALA A 20 -11.56 35.55 36.76
N THR A 21 -10.74 34.52 36.73
CA THR A 21 -10.35 33.90 35.47
C THR A 21 -11.66 33.39 34.85
N SER A 22 -12.30 34.26 34.09
CA SER A 22 -13.36 33.88 33.19
C SER A 22 -12.70 32.92 32.21
N PHE A 23 -12.83 31.61 32.48
CA PHE A 23 -12.55 30.59 31.48
C PHE A 23 -13.47 30.91 30.32
N ASP A 24 -12.88 31.44 29.26
CA ASP A 24 -13.60 31.74 28.04
C ASP A 24 -13.92 30.40 27.35
N PHE A 25 -15.05 29.81 27.76
CA PHE A 25 -15.55 28.55 27.21
C PHE A 25 -15.75 28.65 25.69
N GLY A 26 -16.06 29.83 25.16
CA GLY A 26 -16.21 30.06 23.73
C GLY A 26 -14.91 29.85 22.96
N GLY A 27 -13.78 30.34 23.50
CA GLY A 27 -12.45 30.11 22.88
C GLY A 27 -12.04 28.65 22.90
N LEU A 28 -12.32 27.92 23.98
CA LEU A 28 -12.00 26.50 24.08
C LEU A 28 -12.83 25.66 23.11
N GLU A 29 -14.12 25.94 22.99
CA GLU A 29 -14.99 25.23 22.02
C GLU A 29 -14.57 25.46 20.58
N MET A 30 -14.22 26.69 20.21
CA MET A 30 -13.73 26.99 18.85
C MET A 30 -12.40 26.29 18.55
N THR A 31 -11.48 26.23 19.52
CA THR A 31 -10.20 25.51 19.31
C THR A 31 -10.41 24.01 19.19
N LEU A 32 -11.28 23.42 20.00
CA LEU A 32 -11.63 22.00 19.91
C LEU A 32 -12.34 21.68 18.58
N ALA A 33 -13.27 22.52 18.15
CA ALA A 33 -13.95 22.35 16.86
C ALA A 33 -12.96 22.45 15.68
N GLY A 34 -12.04 23.41 15.72
CA GLY A 34 -10.96 23.54 14.75
C GLY A 34 -10.05 22.31 14.72
N ALA A 35 -9.61 21.82 15.87
CA ALA A 35 -8.80 20.62 15.98
C ALA A 35 -9.55 19.38 15.45
N ALA A 36 -10.83 19.22 15.80
CA ALA A 36 -11.66 18.12 15.32
C ALA A 36 -11.81 18.16 13.78
N LEU A 37 -12.00 19.33 13.20
CA LEU A 37 -12.07 19.52 11.75
C LEU A 37 -10.77 19.11 11.07
N VAL A 38 -9.61 19.52 11.60
CA VAL A 38 -8.30 19.15 11.06
C VAL A 38 -8.10 17.63 11.12
N VAL A 39 -8.43 16.99 12.25
CA VAL A 39 -8.36 15.54 12.40
C VAL A 39 -9.29 14.85 11.41
N LEU A 40 -10.52 15.33 11.23
CA LEU A 40 -11.47 14.79 10.26
C LEU A 40 -10.95 14.90 8.82
N LEU A 41 -10.38 16.04 8.45
CA LEU A 41 -9.78 16.23 7.13
C LEU A 41 -8.58 15.30 6.91
N LEU A 42 -7.71 15.14 7.91
CA LEU A 42 -6.59 14.19 7.84
C LEU A 42 -7.10 12.75 7.68
N LEU A 43 -8.10 12.35 8.44
CA LEU A 43 -8.72 11.01 8.31
C LEU A 43 -9.33 10.82 6.93
N LEU A 44 -10.00 11.84 6.40
CA LEU A 44 -10.60 11.80 5.07
C LEU A 44 -9.54 11.68 3.96
N VAL A 45 -8.43 12.41 4.08
CA VAL A 45 -7.27 12.30 3.17
C VAL A 45 -6.67 10.90 3.21
N VAL A 46 -6.41 10.36 4.41
CA VAL A 46 -5.89 8.99 4.59
C VAL A 46 -6.85 7.95 4.01
N TRP A 47 -8.15 8.12 4.25
CA TRP A 47 -9.17 7.21 3.74
C TRP A 47 -9.27 7.27 2.21
N ARG A 48 -9.27 8.47 1.64
CA ARG A 48 -9.32 8.68 0.19
C ARG A 48 -8.07 8.16 -0.51
N LYS A 49 -6.89 8.36 0.07
CA LYS A 49 -5.61 7.90 -0.48
C LYS A 49 -5.46 6.37 -0.45
N GLY A 50 -6.17 5.70 0.43
CA GLY A 50 -6.17 4.24 0.53
C GLY A 50 -7.19 3.53 -0.36
N ARG A 51 -7.87 4.20 -1.30
CA ARG A 51 -8.83 3.54 -2.21
C ARG A 51 -8.11 2.66 -3.22
N PRO A 52 -8.63 1.44 -3.51
CA PRO A 52 -8.07 0.57 -4.52
C PRO A 52 -8.27 1.15 -5.93
N PHE A 53 -7.40 0.79 -6.86
CA PHE A 53 -7.57 1.11 -8.27
C PHE A 53 -8.74 0.35 -8.87
N ALA A 54 -9.41 0.96 -9.84
CA ALA A 54 -10.61 0.39 -10.45
C ALA A 54 -10.34 -0.63 -11.55
N ALA A 55 -9.09 -0.78 -12.02
CA ALA A 55 -8.74 -1.62 -13.17
C ALA A 55 -7.93 -2.86 -12.77
N GLY A 56 -8.32 -4.03 -13.29
CA GLY A 56 -7.61 -5.30 -13.08
C GLY A 56 -7.84 -5.92 -11.69
N HIS A 57 -7.04 -6.94 -11.39
CA HIS A 57 -7.05 -7.61 -10.09
C HIS A 57 -6.17 -6.87 -9.11
N VAL A 58 -6.79 -6.21 -8.12
CA VAL A 58 -6.09 -5.42 -7.11
C VAL A 58 -6.06 -6.16 -5.78
N PHE A 59 -4.85 -6.41 -5.27
CA PHE A 59 -4.59 -7.00 -3.98
C PHE A 59 -4.01 -5.96 -3.03
N ARG A 60 -4.61 -5.84 -1.87
CA ARG A 60 -4.19 -4.86 -0.86
C ARG A 60 -3.53 -5.55 0.32
N ALA A 61 -2.37 -5.04 0.74
CA ALA A 61 -1.71 -5.50 1.94
C ALA A 61 -2.55 -5.21 3.19
N SER A 62 -2.40 -6.05 4.21
CA SER A 62 -3.08 -5.88 5.48
C SER A 62 -2.49 -4.70 6.27
N ARG A 63 -3.35 -3.86 6.84
CA ARG A 63 -2.93 -2.77 7.74
C ARG A 63 -2.31 -3.25 9.05
N LEU A 64 -2.50 -4.52 9.41
CA LEU A 64 -1.93 -5.14 10.61
C LEU A 64 -0.47 -5.56 10.42
N SER A 65 0.02 -5.60 9.18
CA SER A 65 1.42 -5.89 8.88
C SER A 65 2.32 -4.71 9.20
N SER A 66 3.51 -5.00 9.70
CA SER A 66 4.55 -3.99 9.95
C SER A 66 4.89 -3.23 8.67
N GLY A 67 4.91 -1.90 8.72
CA GLY A 67 5.14 -1.03 7.55
C GLY A 67 3.89 -0.60 6.77
N ASN A 68 2.74 -1.32 6.90
CA ASN A 68 1.52 -1.04 6.14
C ASN A 68 0.39 -0.37 6.95
N ARG A 69 0.70 0.14 8.14
CA ARG A 69 -0.32 0.65 9.08
C ARG A 69 -1.10 1.84 8.55
N LEU A 70 -0.42 2.85 8.02
CA LEU A 70 -1.04 4.08 7.53
C LEU A 70 -1.44 3.96 6.05
N PHE A 71 -0.50 3.54 5.23
CA PHE A 71 -0.67 3.45 3.78
C PHE A 71 -0.36 2.03 3.31
N PRO A 72 -1.36 1.13 3.27
CA PRO A 72 -1.14 -0.24 2.82
C PRO A 72 -0.74 -0.25 1.34
N THR A 73 0.29 -1.01 1.04
CA THR A 73 0.74 -1.27 -0.32
C THR A 73 -0.33 -2.02 -1.11
N GLN A 74 -0.36 -1.81 -2.41
CA GLN A 74 -1.30 -2.44 -3.32
C GLN A 74 -0.56 -3.06 -4.50
N VAL A 75 -0.99 -4.24 -4.91
CA VAL A 75 -0.48 -4.91 -6.11
C VAL A 75 -1.63 -5.06 -7.09
N GLN A 76 -1.46 -4.49 -8.27
CA GLN A 76 -2.39 -4.62 -9.36
C GLN A 76 -1.82 -5.59 -10.38
N ILE A 77 -2.59 -6.59 -10.76
CA ILE A 77 -2.21 -7.58 -11.76
C ILE A 77 -3.12 -7.42 -12.96
N THR A 78 -2.53 -7.17 -14.11
CA THR A 78 -3.18 -7.07 -15.41
C THR A 78 -2.61 -8.14 -16.35
N PRO A 79 -3.26 -8.44 -17.48
CA PRO A 79 -2.71 -9.40 -18.44
C PRO A 79 -1.34 -9.00 -19.03
N THR A 80 -1.00 -7.72 -18.97
CA THR A 80 0.24 -7.18 -19.54
C THR A 80 1.32 -6.87 -18.51
N ALA A 81 0.93 -6.52 -17.30
CA ALA A 81 1.88 -6.05 -16.29
C ALA A 81 1.41 -6.31 -14.86
N VAL A 82 2.38 -6.45 -13.98
CA VAL A 82 2.22 -6.41 -12.51
C VAL A 82 2.70 -5.07 -12.02
N VAL A 83 1.84 -4.34 -11.33
CA VAL A 83 2.14 -2.99 -10.81
C VAL A 83 2.06 -2.99 -9.29
N HIS A 84 3.17 -2.68 -8.65
CA HIS A 84 3.26 -2.54 -7.20
C HIS A 84 3.22 -1.07 -6.81
N PHE A 85 2.23 -0.69 -6.01
CA PHE A 85 2.04 0.67 -5.52
C PHE A 85 2.39 0.76 -4.04
N THR A 86 3.29 1.67 -3.73
CA THR A 86 3.61 2.04 -2.34
C THR A 86 3.20 3.49 -2.13
N PRO A 87 2.03 3.73 -1.48
CA PRO A 87 1.61 5.09 -1.16
C PRO A 87 2.54 5.69 -0.10
N GLN A 88 2.97 6.93 -0.31
CA GLN A 88 3.75 7.72 0.64
C GLN A 88 2.95 8.96 1.09
N TRP A 89 3.42 9.67 2.13
CA TRP A 89 2.81 10.91 2.59
C TRP A 89 2.67 11.94 1.45
N PHE A 90 3.78 12.18 0.74
CA PHE A 90 3.85 13.06 -0.41
C PHE A 90 4.17 12.24 -1.66
N GLY A 91 3.11 11.80 -2.38
CA GLY A 91 3.28 11.04 -3.60
C GLY A 91 2.99 9.54 -3.49
N ARG A 92 3.54 8.79 -4.42
CA ARG A 92 3.48 7.33 -4.52
C ARG A 92 4.71 6.83 -5.25
N VAL A 93 5.15 5.65 -4.92
CA VAL A 93 6.14 4.89 -5.69
C VAL A 93 5.40 3.79 -6.42
N GLU A 94 5.67 3.67 -7.70
CA GLU A 94 5.06 2.70 -8.60
C GLU A 94 6.16 1.90 -9.28
N HIS A 95 6.14 0.58 -9.10
CA HIS A 95 6.98 -0.35 -9.81
C HIS A 95 6.13 -1.18 -10.75
N SER A 96 6.34 -1.02 -12.05
CA SER A 96 5.65 -1.79 -13.08
C SER A 96 6.59 -2.81 -13.70
N ILE A 97 6.18 -4.06 -13.73
CA ILE A 97 6.91 -5.17 -14.33
C ILE A 97 6.03 -5.75 -15.43
N HIS A 98 6.52 -5.79 -16.66
CA HIS A 98 5.82 -6.46 -17.73
C HIS A 98 5.76 -7.97 -17.49
N ILE A 99 4.62 -8.60 -17.78
CA ILE A 99 4.37 -10.01 -17.47
C ILE A 99 5.41 -10.96 -18.09
N ALA A 100 5.92 -10.63 -19.28
CA ALA A 100 6.97 -11.39 -19.95
C ALA A 100 8.33 -11.34 -19.24
N HIS A 101 8.56 -10.34 -18.42
CA HIS A 101 9.82 -10.16 -17.69
C HIS A 101 9.77 -10.73 -16.27
N VAL A 102 8.67 -11.31 -15.84
CA VAL A 102 8.58 -12.01 -14.57
C VAL A 102 9.34 -13.34 -14.69
N ALA A 103 10.41 -13.49 -13.92
CA ALA A 103 11.24 -14.69 -13.93
C ALA A 103 10.75 -15.72 -12.89
N SER A 104 10.46 -15.28 -11.68
CA SER A 104 9.92 -16.14 -10.62
C SER A 104 9.00 -15.38 -9.68
N VAL A 105 8.06 -16.11 -9.06
CA VAL A 105 7.18 -15.62 -8.01
C VAL A 105 7.35 -16.49 -6.78
N ARG A 106 7.97 -15.93 -5.75
CA ARG A 106 8.20 -16.60 -4.48
C ARG A 106 7.18 -16.10 -3.44
N ILE A 107 6.61 -17.04 -2.68
CA ILE A 107 5.71 -16.73 -1.56
C ILE A 107 6.37 -17.20 -0.28
N ASP A 108 6.68 -16.27 0.61
CA ASP A 108 7.14 -16.55 1.96
C ASP A 108 5.95 -16.43 2.92
N THR A 109 5.54 -17.55 3.50
CA THR A 109 4.36 -17.61 4.35
C THR A 109 4.77 -17.54 5.81
N ASN A 110 4.39 -16.44 6.46
CA ASN A 110 4.51 -16.25 7.89
C ASN A 110 3.25 -16.73 8.63
N LEU A 111 3.22 -16.59 9.95
CA LEU A 111 2.11 -17.10 10.78
C LEU A 111 0.75 -16.49 10.38
N LEU A 112 0.68 -15.18 10.18
CA LEU A 112 -0.56 -14.44 9.90
C LEU A 112 -0.64 -13.91 8.47
N PHE A 113 0.50 -13.53 7.89
CA PHE A 113 0.60 -12.91 6.58
C PHE A 113 1.57 -13.65 5.68
N SER A 114 1.54 -13.33 4.40
CA SER A 114 2.49 -13.83 3.41
C SER A 114 3.12 -12.66 2.68
N ASP A 115 4.39 -12.81 2.38
CA ASP A 115 5.14 -11.88 1.58
C ASP A 115 5.34 -12.50 0.19
N VAL A 116 5.11 -11.71 -0.84
CA VAL A 116 5.26 -12.14 -2.24
C VAL A 116 6.44 -11.39 -2.82
N SER A 117 7.44 -12.14 -3.29
CA SER A 117 8.62 -11.61 -3.98
C SER A 117 8.53 -11.96 -5.46
N ILE A 118 8.59 -10.94 -6.31
CA ILE A 118 8.54 -11.07 -7.77
C ILE A 118 9.91 -10.73 -8.33
N GLU A 119 10.55 -11.71 -8.91
CA GLU A 119 11.87 -11.56 -9.55
C GLU A 119 11.69 -11.29 -11.03
N THR A 120 12.56 -10.45 -11.60
CA THR A 120 12.53 -10.07 -13.00
C THR A 120 13.73 -10.62 -13.76
N SER A 121 13.51 -11.04 -15.01
CA SER A 121 14.54 -11.57 -15.90
C SER A 121 15.45 -10.48 -16.44
N GLY A 122 16.21 -9.79 -15.75
CA GLY A 122 17.06 -8.67 -16.22
C GLY A 122 17.09 -7.50 -15.25
N GLY A 123 16.35 -7.59 -14.15
CA GLY A 123 16.35 -6.61 -13.08
C GLY A 123 17.29 -7.02 -11.96
N THR A 124 17.92 -6.02 -11.34
CA THR A 124 18.83 -6.22 -10.20
C THR A 124 18.09 -6.37 -8.87
N SER A 125 16.81 -6.07 -8.81
CA SER A 125 16.04 -6.10 -7.57
C SER A 125 14.68 -6.77 -7.74
N ALA A 126 14.42 -7.74 -6.88
CA ALA A 126 13.10 -8.33 -6.74
C ALA A 126 12.12 -7.30 -6.11
N VAL A 127 10.89 -7.26 -6.61
CA VAL A 127 9.83 -6.46 -5.99
C VAL A 127 9.19 -7.26 -4.87
N ALA A 128 9.42 -6.82 -3.63
CA ALA A 128 8.87 -7.45 -2.45
C ALA A 128 7.55 -6.79 -2.03
N CYS A 129 6.48 -7.58 -1.97
CA CYS A 129 5.14 -7.17 -1.57
C CYS A 129 4.82 -7.77 -0.21
N HIS A 130 4.95 -6.97 0.85
CA HIS A 130 4.81 -7.46 2.23
C HIS A 130 3.39 -7.38 2.77
N GLY A 131 3.03 -8.35 3.61
CA GLY A 131 1.84 -8.29 4.45
C GLY A 131 0.53 -8.59 3.75
N HIS A 132 0.53 -9.43 2.73
CA HIS A 132 -0.68 -9.92 2.08
C HIS A 132 -1.29 -11.09 2.86
N ARG A 133 -2.59 -11.31 2.70
CA ARG A 133 -3.23 -12.51 3.23
C ARG A 133 -2.76 -13.73 2.44
N LYS A 134 -2.62 -14.88 3.09
CA LYS A 134 -2.19 -16.14 2.44
C LYS A 134 -3.00 -16.47 1.19
N ARG A 135 -4.33 -16.30 1.26
CA ARG A 135 -5.23 -16.53 0.11
C ARG A 135 -4.95 -15.58 -1.05
N ASP A 136 -4.64 -14.33 -0.73
CA ASP A 136 -4.37 -13.30 -1.75
C ASP A 136 -3.01 -13.55 -2.41
N ALA A 137 -1.99 -13.94 -1.63
CA ALA A 137 -0.67 -14.31 -2.14
C ALA A 137 -0.74 -15.49 -3.13
N VAL A 138 -1.50 -16.54 -2.80
CA VAL A 138 -1.70 -17.69 -3.69
C VAL A 138 -2.45 -17.27 -4.96
N LYS A 139 -3.49 -16.42 -4.85
CA LYS A 139 -4.21 -15.90 -6.01
C LYS A 139 -3.32 -15.03 -6.90
N MET A 140 -2.48 -14.18 -6.30
CA MET A 140 -1.52 -13.36 -7.04
C MET A 140 -0.58 -14.24 -7.88
N LYS A 141 0.03 -15.25 -7.27
CA LYS A 141 0.91 -16.19 -7.96
C LYS A 141 0.18 -16.86 -9.13
N ARG A 142 -1.00 -17.43 -8.86
CA ARG A 142 -1.80 -18.12 -9.89
C ARG A 142 -2.15 -17.20 -11.07
N LEU A 143 -2.58 -15.97 -10.81
CA LEU A 143 -2.90 -15.02 -11.86
C LEU A 143 -1.69 -14.60 -12.68
N ILE A 144 -0.53 -14.42 -12.06
CA ILE A 144 0.70 -14.10 -12.76
C ILE A 144 1.09 -15.27 -13.68
N GLU A 145 1.08 -16.50 -13.18
CA GLU A 145 1.39 -17.71 -13.95
C GLU A 145 0.40 -17.91 -15.12
N GLU A 146 -0.89 -17.66 -14.88
CA GLU A 146 -1.95 -17.75 -15.90
C GLU A 146 -1.73 -16.72 -17.03
N TYR A 147 -1.49 -15.46 -16.69
CA TYR A 147 -1.26 -14.41 -17.67
C TYR A 147 0.08 -14.59 -18.39
N GLN A 148 1.09 -15.08 -17.70
CA GLN A 148 2.38 -15.40 -18.30
C GLN A 148 2.25 -16.56 -19.31
N SER A 149 1.55 -17.62 -18.96
CA SER A 149 1.24 -18.74 -19.85
C SER A 149 0.45 -18.28 -21.09
N ALA A 150 -0.59 -17.46 -20.89
CA ALA A 150 -1.37 -16.90 -21.99
C ALA A 150 -0.51 -16.02 -22.91
N TYR A 151 0.36 -15.19 -22.34
CA TYR A 151 1.27 -14.34 -23.12
C TYR A 151 2.18 -15.17 -24.03
N TYR A 152 2.83 -16.22 -23.51
CA TYR A 152 3.72 -17.07 -24.30
C TYR A 152 2.97 -17.90 -25.33
N THR A 153 1.76 -18.36 -25.02
CA THR A 153 0.92 -19.09 -25.99
C THR A 153 0.54 -18.22 -27.20
N HIS A 154 0.26 -16.95 -26.97
CA HIS A 154 -0.09 -16.02 -28.04
C HIS A 154 1.13 -15.46 -28.80
N SER A 155 2.28 -15.35 -28.11
CA SER A 155 3.48 -14.73 -28.67
C SER A 155 4.37 -15.73 -29.45
N CYS A 156 4.23 -17.02 -29.17
CA CYS A 156 4.90 -18.08 -29.94
C CYS A 156 3.86 -18.77 -30.81
N PRO A 157 3.66 -18.37 -32.08
CA PRO A 157 2.88 -19.17 -33.00
C PRO A 157 3.60 -20.54 -33.11
N THR A 158 2.87 -21.58 -32.75
CA THR A 158 3.34 -22.97 -32.86
C THR A 158 3.78 -23.18 -34.31
N SER A 159 5.08 -23.21 -34.53
CA SER A 159 5.58 -23.67 -35.82
C SER A 159 4.98 -25.07 -36.03
N PRO A 160 4.38 -25.34 -37.22
CA PRO A 160 3.86 -26.68 -37.47
C PRO A 160 5.02 -27.65 -37.28
N PRO A 161 4.78 -28.87 -36.76
CA PRO A 161 5.81 -29.85 -36.52
C PRO A 161 6.57 -30.05 -37.84
N THR A 162 7.84 -29.67 -37.84
CA THR A 162 8.75 -29.93 -38.96
C THR A 162 8.71 -31.43 -39.20
N SER A 163 8.19 -31.84 -40.33
CA SER A 163 8.17 -33.25 -40.74
C SER A 163 9.55 -33.84 -40.51
N PRO A 164 9.69 -35.06 -39.96
CA PRO A 164 10.99 -35.64 -39.73
C PRO A 164 11.75 -35.69 -41.06
N PRO A 165 13.08 -35.42 -41.06
CA PRO A 165 13.86 -35.48 -42.29
C PRO A 165 13.70 -36.87 -42.88
N THR A 166 13.20 -36.91 -44.11
CA THR A 166 13.13 -38.15 -44.90
C THR A 166 14.55 -38.65 -45.03
N LEU A 167 14.85 -39.76 -44.35
CA LEU A 167 16.12 -40.44 -44.44
C LEU A 167 16.25 -40.93 -45.89
N SER A 168 17.01 -40.20 -46.73
CA SER A 168 17.37 -40.65 -48.06
C SER A 168 18.23 -41.90 -47.90
N THR A 169 17.67 -43.01 -48.27
CA THR A 169 18.34 -44.31 -48.36
C THR A 169 19.58 -44.16 -49.27
N PRO A 170 20.79 -44.51 -48.81
CA PRO A 170 21.94 -44.52 -49.73
C PRO A 170 21.69 -45.58 -50.80
N THR A 171 21.70 -45.17 -52.02
CA THR A 171 21.74 -46.06 -53.17
C THR A 171 23.09 -46.78 -53.13
N ASP A 172 23.05 -48.07 -52.93
CA ASP A 172 24.19 -48.98 -53.03
C ASP A 172 24.74 -49.02 -54.51
N PRO A 173 26.01 -48.71 -54.73
CA PRO A 173 26.60 -48.83 -56.05
C PRO A 173 27.30 -50.21 -56.18
N ALA A 174 26.57 -51.28 -56.12
CA ALA A 174 27.11 -52.60 -56.45
C ALA A 174 26.31 -53.21 -57.62
N ASP A 175 26.57 -52.72 -58.82
CA ASP A 175 26.40 -53.53 -60.01
C ASP A 175 27.13 -52.90 -61.20
N ARG A 176 28.42 -53.23 -61.32
CA ARG A 176 29.17 -53.36 -62.57
C ARG A 176 30.47 -54.07 -62.36
#